data_374d79213b6e31fbe1216b7e726d76a0
#
_entry.id   374d79213b6e31fbe1216b7e726d76a0
#
_cell.length_a   1.000
_cell.length_b   1.000
_cell.length_c   1.000
_cell.angle_alpha   90.00
_cell.angle_beta   90.00
_cell.angle_gamma   90.00
#
_symmetry.space_group_name_H-M   'P 1'
#
loop_
_entity.id
_entity.type
_entity.pdbx_description
1 polymer ?
#
loop_
_entity_poly.entity_id
_entity_poly.type
_entity_poly.pdbx_seq_one_letter_code
_entity_poly.pdbx_strand_id
1 'polypeptide(L)'
;MNAKRHLIHLDLATRLGGVAFLTLLAAMIMTRALAQSPAGIGGVLAPGVVPELVQEGFVFTEGPVGTADGGLFFSDIRVNRTYHLDPTGKIAAVREQTNGGNGLALTREGELLFAEGDGKRISKRGRDGAISTVTEGPVGKPLLAPNDLIVDAKGGIYFTDPGPRPVVPGRPTYVYYVPPGGKEPILIDGAVARPNGLTLTNDGKTLIVDDTIGETVLAYDVQADGSVKNRRPFVKLRDIPVGSESGADGMALDREDRVFITTVVGIQVFDAKGAYLGTIKAGRQGANAAFAGPDKKILYITAREGLYRVTTLTRGPDRLGK
;
A
#
# COMPACT_ATOMS: atom_id res chain seq x y z
N MET A 1 9.68 -71.20 -56.23
CA MET A 1 10.59 -71.12 -57.41
C MET A 1 11.74 -70.19 -57.04
N ASN A 2 12.89 -70.85 -56.82
CA ASN A 2 14.26 -70.52 -57.22
C ASN A 2 14.76 -69.09 -56.97
N ALA A 3 15.65 -68.96 -56.09
CA ALA A 3 17.13 -69.25 -56.06
C ALA A 3 17.91 -68.08 -56.71
N LYS A 4 18.93 -67.54 -56.11
CA LYS A 4 20.30 -67.90 -55.73
C LYS A 4 21.03 -66.71 -55.13
N ARG A 5 21.62 -66.84 -54.03
CA ARG A 5 23.03 -66.75 -53.62
C ARG A 5 24.00 -66.03 -54.59
N HIS A 6 24.77 -65.13 -54.06
CA HIS A 6 26.24 -65.15 -54.15
C HIS A 6 26.90 -64.36 -53.00
N LEU A 7 27.68 -65.10 -52.24
CA LEU A 7 28.75 -64.57 -51.32
C LEU A 7 29.95 -64.22 -52.22
N ILE A 8 30.67 -63.15 -51.87
CA ILE A 8 32.09 -63.08 -52.08
C ILE A 8 32.73 -62.51 -50.85
N HIS A 9 33.73 -63.24 -50.38
CA HIS A 9 34.66 -62.97 -49.29
C HIS A 9 35.85 -62.09 -49.71
N LEU A 10 36.60 -61.69 -48.73
CA LEU A 10 38.01 -61.20 -48.63
C LEU A 10 38.15 -59.66 -48.58
N ASP A 11 39.06 -59.13 -47.83
CA ASP A 11 40.08 -59.58 -46.87
C ASP A 11 40.57 -58.45 -46.01
N LEU A 12 41.24 -58.83 -45.02
CA LEU A 12 41.92 -58.19 -43.91
C LEU A 12 43.04 -57.25 -44.33
N ALA A 13 43.14 -56.05 -43.83
CA ALA A 13 44.41 -55.41 -43.62
C ALA A 13 44.29 -54.34 -42.49
N THR A 14 44.92 -54.66 -41.42
CA THR A 14 45.29 -53.82 -40.27
C THR A 14 46.05 -52.55 -40.68
N ARG A 15 45.61 -51.41 -40.12
CA ARG A 15 46.53 -50.34 -39.74
C ARG A 15 46.01 -49.63 -38.48
N LEU A 16 46.81 -49.68 -37.45
CA LEU A 16 46.76 -48.88 -36.26
C LEU A 16 46.85 -47.38 -36.62
N GLY A 17 45.89 -46.62 -36.20
CA GLY A 17 45.95 -45.16 -36.17
C GLY A 17 45.17 -44.66 -35.01
N GLY A 18 45.88 -44.25 -33.97
CA GLY A 18 45.26 -43.69 -32.74
C GLY A 18 44.49 -42.41 -33.05
N VAL A 19 43.23 -42.46 -32.74
CA VAL A 19 42.42 -41.26 -32.69
C VAL A 19 42.21 -40.92 -31.20
N ALA A 20 42.90 -39.86 -30.78
CA ALA A 20 42.71 -39.27 -29.50
C ALA A 20 41.30 -38.74 -29.39
N PHE A 21 40.50 -39.30 -28.53
CA PHE A 21 39.23 -38.69 -28.12
C PHE A 21 39.50 -37.42 -27.35
N LEU A 22 39.45 -36.27 -28.03
CA LEU A 22 39.36 -34.97 -27.37
C LEU A 22 37.93 -34.87 -26.82
N THR A 23 37.75 -35.19 -25.55
CA THR A 23 36.57 -34.78 -24.81
C THR A 23 36.59 -33.27 -24.62
N LEU A 24 35.91 -32.53 -25.48
CA LEU A 24 35.58 -31.12 -25.24
C LEU A 24 34.58 -31.07 -24.08
N LEU A 25 35.12 -30.90 -22.87
CA LEU A 25 34.36 -30.48 -21.71
C LEU A 25 33.95 -29.01 -21.95
N ALA A 26 32.80 -28.79 -22.57
CA ALA A 26 32.22 -27.46 -22.63
C ALA A 26 31.83 -27.08 -21.20
N ALA A 27 32.71 -26.37 -20.52
CA ALA A 27 32.39 -25.69 -19.27
C ALA A 27 31.34 -24.63 -19.62
N MET A 28 30.07 -24.92 -19.42
CA MET A 28 29.00 -23.93 -19.38
C MET A 28 29.29 -23.03 -18.17
N ILE A 29 30.03 -21.95 -18.40
CA ILE A 29 30.08 -20.83 -17.48
C ILE A 29 28.70 -20.19 -17.54
N MET A 30 27.79 -20.62 -16.66
CA MET A 30 26.62 -19.86 -16.28
C MET A 30 27.14 -18.59 -15.63
N THR A 31 27.31 -17.52 -16.44
CA THR A 31 27.38 -16.16 -15.93
C THR A 31 26.01 -15.91 -15.28
N ARG A 32 25.89 -16.20 -13.97
CA ARG A 32 24.87 -15.54 -13.16
C ARG A 32 25.10 -14.06 -13.36
N ALA A 33 24.25 -13.44 -14.17
CA ALA A 33 24.08 -11.99 -14.13
C ALA A 33 23.84 -11.67 -12.66
N LEU A 34 24.82 -11.08 -11.99
CA LEU A 34 24.65 -10.55 -10.64
C LEU A 34 23.53 -9.53 -10.77
N ALA A 35 22.33 -9.89 -10.32
CA ALA A 35 21.22 -8.94 -10.28
C ALA A 35 21.74 -7.74 -9.50
N GLN A 36 21.81 -6.60 -10.18
CA GLN A 36 22.31 -5.37 -9.57
C GLN A 36 21.43 -5.07 -8.37
N SER A 37 22.03 -4.95 -7.19
CA SER A 37 21.28 -4.62 -5.97
C SER A 37 20.45 -3.37 -6.22
N PRO A 38 19.19 -3.33 -5.76
CA PRO A 38 18.35 -2.16 -5.94
C PRO A 38 19.07 -0.89 -5.47
N ALA A 39 18.98 0.17 -6.25
CA ALA A 39 19.48 1.47 -5.82
C ALA A 39 18.73 1.90 -4.57
N GLY A 40 19.43 2.47 -3.58
CA GLY A 40 18.80 3.08 -2.43
C GLY A 40 17.99 4.33 -2.81
N ILE A 41 17.19 4.82 -1.88
CA ILE A 41 16.49 6.10 -1.98
C ILE A 41 17.10 7.00 -0.90
N GLY A 42 17.74 8.09 -1.32
CA GLY A 42 18.49 8.98 -0.40
C GLY A 42 17.67 9.41 0.83
N GLY A 43 18.18 9.16 2.02
CA GLY A 43 17.51 9.46 3.29
C GLY A 43 16.28 8.61 3.62
N VAL A 44 15.90 7.66 2.73
CA VAL A 44 14.71 6.81 2.88
C VAL A 44 15.08 5.33 2.96
N LEU A 45 15.84 4.83 1.99
CA LEU A 45 16.14 3.41 1.88
C LEU A 45 17.61 3.19 1.52
N ALA A 46 18.30 2.33 2.27
CA ALA A 46 19.67 1.99 1.98
C ALA A 46 19.77 1.14 0.69
N PRO A 47 20.89 1.23 -0.06
CA PRO A 47 21.12 0.37 -1.21
C PRO A 47 21.03 -1.12 -0.85
N GLY A 48 20.40 -1.91 -1.70
CA GLY A 48 20.23 -3.35 -1.52
C GLY A 48 19.10 -3.76 -0.58
N VAL A 49 18.48 -2.82 0.12
CA VAL A 49 17.32 -3.11 1.00
C VAL A 49 16.05 -3.22 0.15
N VAL A 50 15.30 -4.29 0.36
CA VAL A 50 14.02 -4.55 -0.31
C VAL A 50 12.96 -4.95 0.72
N PRO A 51 11.67 -4.73 0.43
CA PRO A 51 10.60 -5.25 1.28
C PRO A 51 10.63 -6.76 1.38
N GLU A 52 10.48 -7.27 2.60
CA GLU A 52 10.37 -8.68 2.92
C GLU A 52 8.93 -9.06 3.28
N LEU A 53 8.52 -10.27 2.94
CA LEU A 53 7.22 -10.82 3.31
C LEU A 53 7.21 -11.12 4.81
N VAL A 54 6.26 -10.55 5.54
CA VAL A 54 6.00 -10.85 6.96
C VAL A 54 5.12 -12.08 7.07
N GLN A 55 3.98 -12.05 6.38
CA GLN A 55 3.01 -13.15 6.33
C GLN A 55 2.14 -13.04 5.07
N GLU A 56 1.75 -14.19 4.54
CA GLU A 56 0.72 -14.31 3.50
C GLU A 56 -0.43 -15.22 3.97
N GLY A 57 -1.43 -15.41 3.10
CA GLY A 57 -2.62 -16.20 3.41
C GLY A 57 -3.83 -15.35 3.76
N PHE A 58 -3.73 -14.04 3.59
CA PHE A 58 -4.86 -13.10 3.59
C PHE A 58 -5.57 -13.13 2.22
N VAL A 59 -6.63 -12.35 2.06
CA VAL A 59 -7.34 -12.23 0.77
C VAL A 59 -7.12 -10.85 0.15
N PHE A 60 -7.25 -9.77 0.94
CA PHE A 60 -6.93 -8.41 0.49
C PHE A 60 -6.61 -7.53 1.70
N THR A 61 -5.32 -7.39 1.97
CA THR A 61 -4.83 -6.59 3.09
C THR A 61 -4.87 -5.10 2.79
N GLU A 62 -5.31 -4.29 3.77
CA GLU A 62 -5.50 -2.86 3.66
C GLU A 62 -5.38 -2.14 5.01
N GLY A 63 -5.47 -0.81 4.96
CA GLY A 63 -5.66 0.10 6.08
C GLY A 63 -4.70 -0.07 7.24
N PRO A 64 -3.38 -0.16 7.02
CA PRO A 64 -2.45 -0.35 8.11
C PRO A 64 -2.35 0.90 8.98
N VAL A 65 -2.26 0.73 10.30
CA VAL A 65 -1.95 1.81 11.25
C VAL A 65 -1.04 1.31 12.35
N GLY A 66 0.08 2.02 12.57
CA GLY A 66 1.04 1.69 13.62
C GLY A 66 0.51 2.02 15.02
N THR A 67 0.82 1.18 15.99
CA THR A 67 0.46 1.37 17.40
C THR A 67 1.59 2.02 18.21
N ALA A 68 1.26 2.56 19.38
CA ALA A 68 2.23 3.24 20.25
C ALA A 68 3.31 2.29 20.80
N ASP A 69 2.99 1.01 20.96
CA ASP A 69 3.90 -0.04 21.42
C ASP A 69 4.78 -0.63 20.30
N GLY A 70 4.60 -0.16 19.06
CA GLY A 70 5.36 -0.62 17.90
C GLY A 70 4.68 -1.74 17.10
N GLY A 71 3.48 -2.15 17.47
CA GLY A 71 2.64 -3.06 16.69
C GLY A 71 1.98 -2.39 15.48
N LEU A 72 1.09 -3.13 14.82
CA LEU A 72 0.35 -2.68 13.63
C LEU A 72 -1.06 -3.28 13.64
N PHE A 73 -2.08 -2.47 13.42
CA PHE A 73 -3.39 -2.97 12.98
C PHE A 73 -3.45 -2.92 11.45
N PHE A 74 -4.18 -3.85 10.84
CA PHE A 74 -4.50 -3.83 9.41
C PHE A 74 -5.80 -4.61 9.13
N SER A 75 -6.45 -4.29 8.04
CA SER A 75 -7.68 -4.93 7.58
C SER A 75 -7.40 -6.05 6.59
N ASP A 76 -8.23 -7.10 6.59
CA ASP A 76 -8.44 -7.99 5.44
C ASP A 76 -9.90 -7.81 5.00
N ILE A 77 -10.09 -6.96 4.01
CA ILE A 77 -11.43 -6.47 3.61
C ILE A 77 -12.35 -7.62 3.18
N ARG A 78 -11.80 -8.56 2.39
CA ARG A 78 -12.60 -9.60 1.74
C ARG A 78 -13.13 -10.65 2.69
N VAL A 79 -12.49 -10.83 3.84
CA VAL A 79 -12.93 -11.74 4.90
C VAL A 79 -13.53 -11.02 6.10
N ASN A 80 -13.72 -9.69 6.00
CA ASN A 80 -14.33 -8.88 7.07
C ASN A 80 -13.60 -9.02 8.41
N ARG A 81 -12.25 -8.92 8.41
CA ARG A 81 -11.43 -9.03 9.62
C ARG A 81 -10.46 -7.87 9.76
N THR A 82 -10.20 -7.49 11.01
CA THR A 82 -9.08 -6.65 11.38
C THR A 82 -8.09 -7.49 12.18
N TYR A 83 -6.82 -7.39 11.83
CA TYR A 83 -5.73 -8.08 12.49
C TYR A 83 -4.86 -7.11 13.29
N HIS A 84 -4.20 -7.65 14.30
CA HIS A 84 -3.14 -6.98 15.04
C HIS A 84 -1.87 -7.81 14.93
N LEU A 85 -0.82 -7.18 14.40
CA LEU A 85 0.55 -7.64 14.52
C LEU A 85 1.12 -7.02 15.79
N ASP A 86 1.41 -7.83 16.79
CA ASP A 86 2.00 -7.35 18.05
C ASP A 86 3.52 -7.14 17.92
N PRO A 87 4.16 -6.45 18.88
CA PRO A 87 5.61 -6.21 18.85
C PRO A 87 6.47 -7.49 18.86
N THR A 88 5.92 -8.64 19.21
CA THR A 88 6.62 -9.93 19.16
C THR A 88 6.59 -10.59 17.78
N GLY A 89 5.81 -10.03 16.85
CA GLY A 89 5.63 -10.54 15.50
C GLY A 89 4.44 -11.50 15.33
N LYS A 90 3.61 -11.69 16.37
CA LYS A 90 2.40 -12.51 16.28
C LYS A 90 1.27 -11.73 15.66
N ILE A 91 0.59 -12.33 14.67
CA ILE A 91 -0.60 -11.77 14.04
C ILE A 91 -1.84 -12.52 14.56
N ALA A 92 -2.83 -11.77 15.03
CA ALA A 92 -4.10 -12.31 15.50
C ALA A 92 -5.27 -11.45 15.03
N ALA A 93 -6.43 -12.05 14.74
CA ALA A 93 -7.65 -11.32 14.47
C ALA A 93 -8.15 -10.67 15.78
N VAL A 94 -8.49 -9.38 15.70
CA VAL A 94 -8.99 -8.58 16.84
C VAL A 94 -10.40 -8.07 16.64
N ARG A 95 -10.92 -8.13 15.41
CA ARG A 95 -12.30 -7.83 15.06
C ARG A 95 -12.72 -8.69 13.88
N GLU A 96 -13.92 -9.25 13.96
CA GLU A 96 -14.63 -9.92 12.87
C GLU A 96 -15.88 -9.13 12.49
N GLN A 97 -16.49 -9.44 11.35
CA GLN A 97 -17.69 -8.76 10.85
C GLN A 97 -17.50 -7.24 10.73
N THR A 98 -16.42 -6.84 10.07
CA THR A 98 -16.02 -5.44 9.96
C THR A 98 -16.87 -4.61 9.00
N ASN A 99 -17.87 -5.21 8.31
CA ASN A 99 -18.74 -4.57 7.32
C ASN A 99 -17.95 -3.89 6.19
N GLY A 100 -17.01 -4.63 5.59
CA GLY A 100 -16.12 -4.07 4.57
C GLY A 100 -15.12 -3.07 5.17
N GLY A 101 -14.67 -3.29 6.41
CA GLY A 101 -13.69 -2.44 7.07
C GLY A 101 -12.40 -2.35 6.25
N ASN A 102 -12.01 -1.14 5.87
CA ASN A 102 -10.88 -0.82 5.00
C ASN A 102 -9.83 0.00 5.78
N GLY A 103 -9.77 1.30 5.59
CA GLY A 103 -8.84 2.18 6.28
C GLY A 103 -9.02 2.18 7.80
N LEU A 104 -7.90 2.24 8.51
CA LEU A 104 -7.85 2.32 9.97
C LEU A 104 -7.07 3.56 10.41
N ALA A 105 -7.47 4.15 11.52
CA ALA A 105 -6.71 5.18 12.22
C ALA A 105 -6.86 5.04 13.73
N LEU A 106 -5.93 5.62 14.48
CA LEU A 106 -5.98 5.67 15.93
C LEU A 106 -6.28 7.08 16.40
N THR A 107 -7.21 7.21 17.34
CA THR A 107 -7.39 8.47 18.07
C THR A 107 -6.23 8.70 19.05
N ARG A 108 -6.10 9.90 19.57
CA ARG A 108 -5.10 10.22 20.61
C ARG A 108 -5.29 9.34 21.86
N GLU A 109 -6.50 8.96 22.18
CA GLU A 109 -6.86 8.10 23.29
C GLU A 109 -6.57 6.62 23.01
N GLY A 110 -6.13 6.27 21.79
CA GLY A 110 -5.85 4.90 21.37
C GLY A 110 -7.09 4.09 20.98
N GLU A 111 -8.21 4.74 20.70
CA GLU A 111 -9.38 4.11 20.13
C GLU A 111 -9.18 3.87 18.63
N LEU A 112 -9.64 2.73 18.12
CA LEU A 112 -9.44 2.36 16.72
C LEU A 112 -10.64 2.76 15.87
N LEU A 113 -10.40 3.57 14.85
CA LEU A 113 -11.38 4.02 13.85
C LEU A 113 -11.36 3.12 12.63
N PHE A 114 -12.51 2.97 11.99
CA PHE A 114 -12.71 2.14 10.79
C PHE A 114 -13.51 2.89 9.73
N ALA A 115 -13.05 2.86 8.50
CA ALA A 115 -13.86 3.15 7.33
C ALA A 115 -14.57 1.84 6.92
N GLU A 116 -15.86 1.73 7.21
CA GLU A 116 -16.67 0.54 6.91
C GLU A 116 -17.38 0.72 5.56
N GLY A 117 -16.78 0.23 4.48
CA GLY A 117 -17.28 0.44 3.11
C GLY A 117 -18.68 -0.15 2.88
N ASP A 118 -18.92 -1.40 3.26
CA ASP A 118 -20.24 -2.03 3.14
C ASP A 118 -21.21 -1.51 4.22
N GLY A 119 -20.67 -1.15 5.40
CA GLY A 119 -21.42 -0.53 6.49
C GLY A 119 -21.80 0.92 6.22
N LYS A 120 -21.21 1.58 5.21
CA LYS A 120 -21.46 2.98 4.84
C LYS A 120 -21.34 3.95 6.01
N ARG A 121 -20.32 3.76 6.84
CA ARG A 121 -20.09 4.59 8.01
C ARG A 121 -18.61 4.67 8.38
N ILE A 122 -18.28 5.66 9.17
CA ILE A 122 -17.08 5.65 9.99
C ILE A 122 -17.51 5.17 11.38
N SER A 123 -16.84 4.16 11.89
CA SER A 123 -17.10 3.62 13.24
C SER A 123 -15.85 3.69 14.11
N LYS A 124 -16.03 3.51 15.41
CA LYS A 124 -14.97 3.56 16.40
C LYS A 124 -15.13 2.39 17.37
N ARG A 125 -14.01 1.73 17.69
CA ARG A 125 -13.92 0.75 18.77
C ARG A 125 -13.32 1.42 20.00
N GLY A 126 -14.11 1.53 21.04
CA GLY A 126 -13.68 2.01 22.34
C GLY A 126 -12.70 1.05 23.03
N ARG A 127 -12.10 1.51 24.11
CA ARG A 127 -11.19 0.69 24.94
C ARG A 127 -11.87 -0.53 25.57
N ASP A 128 -13.17 -0.43 25.80
CA ASP A 128 -14.04 -1.52 26.29
C ASP A 128 -14.37 -2.55 25.20
N GLY A 129 -13.92 -2.31 23.96
CA GLY A 129 -14.19 -3.14 22.79
C GLY A 129 -15.52 -2.85 22.11
N ALA A 130 -16.38 -1.99 22.66
CA ALA A 130 -17.64 -1.61 22.04
C ALA A 130 -17.46 -0.85 20.74
N ILE A 131 -18.28 -1.15 19.74
CA ILE A 131 -18.29 -0.44 18.46
C ILE A 131 -19.41 0.60 18.48
N SER A 132 -19.07 1.83 18.15
CA SER A 132 -20.02 2.93 18.00
C SER A 132 -19.87 3.60 16.64
N THR A 133 -20.95 4.16 16.11
CA THR A 133 -20.92 4.95 14.87
C THR A 133 -20.42 6.36 15.17
N VAL A 134 -19.46 6.82 14.38
CA VAL A 134 -19.00 8.22 14.36
C VAL A 134 -19.88 9.03 13.42
N THR A 135 -20.00 8.58 12.15
CA THR A 135 -20.86 9.23 11.15
C THR A 135 -21.35 8.23 10.11
N GLU A 136 -22.53 8.47 9.57
CA GLU A 136 -23.12 7.76 8.41
C GLU A 136 -23.24 8.69 7.18
N GLY A 137 -22.69 9.88 7.26
CA GLY A 137 -22.72 10.90 6.22
C GLY A 137 -23.57 12.11 6.61
N PRO A 138 -23.66 13.11 5.71
CA PRO A 138 -24.52 14.27 5.91
C PRO A 138 -26.00 13.87 6.01
N VAL A 139 -26.78 14.64 6.75
CA VAL A 139 -28.22 14.40 6.91
C VAL A 139 -28.90 14.23 5.55
N GLY A 140 -29.62 13.13 5.37
CA GLY A 140 -30.31 12.77 4.13
C GLY A 140 -29.39 12.33 2.98
N LYS A 141 -28.08 12.19 3.20
CA LYS A 141 -27.09 11.79 2.21
C LYS A 141 -26.12 10.76 2.78
N PRO A 142 -26.49 9.47 2.78
CA PRO A 142 -25.65 8.43 3.34
C PRO A 142 -24.31 8.31 2.61
N LEU A 143 -23.28 7.85 3.29
CA LEU A 143 -21.99 7.52 2.68
C LEU A 143 -22.18 6.44 1.61
N LEU A 144 -21.31 6.46 0.62
CA LEU A 144 -21.34 5.53 -0.52
C LEU A 144 -20.61 4.23 -0.21
N ALA A 145 -19.34 4.33 0.09
CA ALA A 145 -18.45 3.28 0.60
C ALA A 145 -17.14 3.96 1.04
N PRO A 146 -17.03 4.43 2.28
CA PRO A 146 -15.83 5.09 2.79
C PRO A 146 -14.64 4.15 2.71
N ASN A 147 -13.46 4.72 2.39
CA ASN A 147 -12.27 3.95 2.08
C ASN A 147 -11.14 4.17 3.08
N ASP A 148 -10.59 5.36 3.16
CA ASP A 148 -9.45 5.66 4.02
C ASP A 148 -9.70 6.88 4.91
N LEU A 149 -8.95 7.00 6.02
CA LEU A 149 -9.16 8.07 7.00
C LEU A 149 -7.89 8.43 7.75
N ILE A 150 -7.84 9.68 8.23
CA ILE A 150 -6.77 10.18 9.11
C ILE A 150 -7.35 11.10 10.19
N VAL A 151 -6.74 11.09 11.37
CA VAL A 151 -7.15 11.93 12.52
C VAL A 151 -6.22 13.14 12.60
N ASP A 152 -6.79 14.32 12.74
CA ASP A 152 -6.02 15.55 12.99
C ASP A 152 -5.62 15.68 14.47
N ALA A 153 -4.78 16.68 14.77
CA ALA A 153 -4.30 16.92 16.13
C ALA A 153 -5.40 17.33 17.14
N LYS A 154 -6.59 17.72 16.66
CA LYS A 154 -7.74 18.12 17.48
C LYS A 154 -8.73 16.96 17.69
N GLY A 155 -8.54 15.82 16.99
CA GLY A 155 -9.45 14.68 17.00
C GLY A 155 -10.52 14.75 15.92
N GLY A 156 -10.42 15.66 14.96
CA GLY A 156 -11.23 15.66 13.75
C GLY A 156 -10.76 14.58 12.77
N ILE A 157 -11.65 14.12 11.90
CA ILE A 157 -11.41 12.98 11.02
C ILE A 157 -11.62 13.38 9.57
N TYR A 158 -10.55 13.37 8.75
CA TYR A 158 -10.68 13.40 7.30
C TYR A 158 -10.84 11.98 6.78
N PHE A 159 -11.72 11.79 5.81
CA PHE A 159 -11.90 10.50 5.17
C PHE A 159 -12.34 10.63 3.71
N THR A 160 -12.04 9.60 2.93
CA THR A 160 -12.45 9.49 1.53
C THR A 160 -13.66 8.58 1.39
N ASP A 161 -14.58 8.94 0.51
CA ASP A 161 -15.79 8.18 0.16
C ASP A 161 -15.92 8.05 -1.37
N PRO A 162 -15.09 7.20 -1.99
CA PRO A 162 -15.08 6.99 -3.45
C PRO A 162 -16.29 6.20 -3.97
N GLY A 163 -17.09 5.62 -3.08
CA GLY A 163 -18.11 4.66 -3.43
C GLY A 163 -17.56 3.29 -3.83
N PRO A 164 -18.44 2.30 -4.04
CA PRO A 164 -18.04 0.93 -4.35
C PRO A 164 -17.47 0.79 -5.77
N ARG A 165 -16.68 -0.29 -5.99
CA ARG A 165 -16.34 -0.75 -7.35
C ARG A 165 -17.45 -1.66 -7.90
N PRO A 166 -17.64 -1.74 -9.23
CA PRO A 166 -16.91 -1.00 -10.27
C PRO A 166 -17.23 0.50 -10.27
N VAL A 167 -16.29 1.29 -10.82
CA VAL A 167 -16.50 2.73 -10.99
C VAL A 167 -17.65 2.94 -11.99
N VAL A 168 -18.64 3.75 -11.60
CA VAL A 168 -19.77 4.10 -12.46
C VAL A 168 -19.59 5.55 -12.90
N PRO A 169 -19.50 5.82 -14.21
CA PRO A 169 -19.39 7.19 -14.71
C PRO A 169 -20.51 8.09 -14.17
N GLY A 170 -20.16 9.29 -13.72
CA GLY A 170 -21.11 10.25 -13.15
C GLY A 170 -21.55 9.96 -11.71
N ARG A 171 -21.11 8.86 -11.09
CA ARG A 171 -21.32 8.67 -9.66
C ARG A 171 -20.48 9.70 -8.90
N PRO A 172 -21.08 10.46 -7.97
CA PRO A 172 -20.32 11.38 -7.14
C PRO A 172 -19.33 10.61 -6.23
N THR A 173 -18.25 11.27 -5.88
CA THR A 173 -17.23 10.82 -4.92
C THR A 173 -16.96 11.95 -3.96
N TYR A 174 -16.46 11.65 -2.77
CA TYR A 174 -16.33 12.69 -1.76
C TYR A 174 -15.07 12.53 -0.93
N VAL A 175 -14.54 13.65 -0.47
CA VAL A 175 -13.63 13.77 0.66
C VAL A 175 -14.39 14.56 1.72
N TYR A 176 -14.42 14.09 2.94
CA TYR A 176 -15.16 14.66 4.05
C TYR A 176 -14.26 14.95 5.25
N TYR A 177 -14.73 15.83 6.12
CA TYR A 177 -14.18 16.07 7.45
C TYR A 177 -15.27 16.02 8.51
N VAL A 178 -15.07 15.23 9.55
CA VAL A 178 -15.91 15.23 10.77
C VAL A 178 -15.19 16.04 11.84
N PRO A 179 -15.78 17.16 12.30
CA PRO A 179 -15.17 17.94 13.41
C PRO A 179 -15.06 17.13 14.70
N PRO A 180 -14.13 17.48 15.61
CA PRO A 180 -13.97 16.80 16.90
C PRO A 180 -15.28 16.71 17.67
N GLY A 181 -15.69 15.51 18.07
CA GLY A 181 -16.96 15.24 18.77
C GLY A 181 -18.23 15.44 17.94
N GLY A 182 -18.08 15.85 16.67
CA GLY A 182 -19.19 15.99 15.72
C GLY A 182 -19.64 14.65 15.14
N LYS A 183 -20.80 14.67 14.48
CA LYS A 183 -21.34 13.54 13.72
C LYS A 183 -21.63 13.91 12.27
N GLU A 184 -21.87 15.16 12.01
CA GLU A 184 -22.20 15.71 10.69
C GLU A 184 -20.89 16.02 9.95
N PRO A 185 -20.57 15.35 8.83
CA PRO A 185 -19.36 15.62 8.07
C PRO A 185 -19.51 16.86 7.17
N ILE A 186 -18.43 17.62 7.06
CA ILE A 186 -18.27 18.77 6.16
C ILE A 186 -17.68 18.25 4.85
N LEU A 187 -18.27 18.63 3.71
CA LEU A 187 -17.70 18.31 2.41
C LEU A 187 -16.39 19.10 2.19
N ILE A 188 -15.33 18.39 1.90
CA ILE A 188 -14.02 18.94 1.57
C ILE A 188 -13.84 19.06 0.06
N ASP A 189 -14.09 17.96 -0.68
CA ASP A 189 -14.00 17.92 -2.14
C ASP A 189 -15.00 16.90 -2.71
N GLY A 190 -15.66 17.25 -3.80
CA GLY A 190 -16.56 16.37 -4.55
C GLY A 190 -16.15 16.22 -6.01
N ALA A 191 -14.92 16.61 -6.37
CA ALA A 191 -14.42 16.65 -7.75
C ALA A 191 -13.17 15.77 -7.99
N VAL A 192 -12.70 15.02 -7.00
CA VAL A 192 -11.68 14.00 -7.23
C VAL A 192 -12.34 12.79 -7.87
N ALA A 193 -11.80 12.28 -8.97
CA ALA A 193 -12.46 11.23 -9.74
C ALA A 193 -12.68 9.93 -8.92
N ARG A 194 -11.66 9.55 -8.13
CA ARG A 194 -11.76 8.45 -7.16
C ARG A 194 -10.80 8.68 -6.00
N PRO A 195 -11.16 9.52 -5.02
CA PRO A 195 -10.30 9.75 -3.86
C PRO A 195 -10.10 8.45 -3.09
N ASN A 196 -8.88 8.18 -2.66
CA ASN A 196 -8.55 6.96 -1.96
C ASN A 196 -7.66 7.27 -0.75
N GLY A 197 -6.34 7.16 -0.86
CA GLY A 197 -5.44 7.49 0.22
C GLY A 197 -5.43 8.98 0.57
N LEU A 198 -5.24 9.27 1.84
CA LEU A 198 -5.07 10.64 2.32
C LEU A 198 -4.11 10.69 3.51
N THR A 199 -3.43 11.84 3.65
CA THR A 199 -2.58 12.11 4.82
C THR A 199 -2.54 13.60 5.13
N LEU A 200 -2.08 13.92 6.34
CA LEU A 200 -1.80 15.29 6.78
C LEU A 200 -0.29 15.47 6.94
N THR A 201 0.24 16.64 6.59
CA THR A 201 1.60 17.04 6.98
C THR A 201 1.78 17.00 8.50
N ASN A 202 3.03 16.90 8.98
CA ASN A 202 3.29 16.81 10.43
C ASN A 202 2.80 18.01 11.22
N ASP A 203 2.76 19.18 10.61
CA ASP A 203 2.21 20.41 11.20
C ASP A 203 0.67 20.50 11.10
N GLY A 204 0.03 19.54 10.42
CA GLY A 204 -1.42 19.47 10.22
C GLY A 204 -1.99 20.55 9.28
N LYS A 205 -1.14 21.31 8.58
CA LYS A 205 -1.59 22.44 7.76
C LYS A 205 -1.91 22.09 6.32
N THR A 206 -1.49 20.92 5.85
CA THR A 206 -1.77 20.47 4.49
C THR A 206 -2.40 19.07 4.51
N LEU A 207 -3.58 18.96 3.90
CA LEU A 207 -4.21 17.68 3.58
C LEU A 207 -3.74 17.27 2.18
N ILE A 208 -3.28 16.05 2.03
CA ILE A 208 -2.87 15.43 0.77
C ILE A 208 -3.85 14.30 0.46
N VAL A 209 -4.37 14.26 -0.77
CA VAL A 209 -5.35 13.25 -1.23
C VAL A 209 -4.94 12.77 -2.60
N ASP A 210 -4.91 11.46 -2.81
CA ASP A 210 -4.68 10.88 -4.13
C ASP A 210 -5.97 10.59 -4.91
N ASP A 211 -5.77 10.20 -6.16
CA ASP A 211 -6.84 9.79 -7.09
C ASP A 211 -6.44 8.47 -7.74
N THR A 212 -7.16 7.39 -7.42
CA THR A 212 -6.88 6.05 -7.97
C THR A 212 -6.90 6.01 -9.50
N ILE A 213 -7.74 6.85 -10.13
CA ILE A 213 -7.90 6.88 -11.60
C ILE A 213 -6.86 7.78 -12.23
N GLY A 214 -6.70 8.99 -11.67
CA GLY A 214 -5.78 10.00 -12.18
C GLY A 214 -4.35 9.81 -11.71
N GLU A 215 -3.44 10.57 -12.32
CA GLU A 215 -2.02 10.60 -11.95
C GLU A 215 -1.65 11.76 -11.03
N THR A 216 -2.61 12.65 -10.73
CA THR A 216 -2.35 13.84 -9.94
C THR A 216 -2.81 13.65 -8.50
N VAL A 217 -1.87 13.78 -7.58
CA VAL A 217 -2.15 13.86 -6.15
C VAL A 217 -2.38 15.32 -5.78
N LEU A 218 -3.36 15.58 -4.94
CA LEU A 218 -3.83 16.91 -4.61
C LEU A 218 -3.39 17.32 -3.20
N ALA A 219 -3.21 18.62 -3.00
CA ALA A 219 -2.98 19.21 -1.70
C ALA A 219 -3.96 20.35 -1.43
N TYR A 220 -4.30 20.53 -0.16
CA TYR A 220 -5.24 21.53 0.34
C TYR A 220 -4.68 22.19 1.61
N ASP A 221 -4.88 23.49 1.78
CA ASP A 221 -4.51 24.19 3.00
C ASP A 221 -5.61 24.04 4.05
N VAL A 222 -5.30 23.37 5.15
CA VAL A 222 -6.20 23.13 6.27
C VAL A 222 -6.41 24.41 7.07
N GLN A 223 -7.67 24.72 7.35
CA GLN A 223 -8.09 25.85 8.15
C GLN A 223 -8.27 25.48 9.63
N ALA A 224 -8.43 26.46 10.49
CA ALA A 224 -8.56 26.25 11.93
C ALA A 224 -9.80 25.43 12.32
N ASP A 225 -10.85 25.46 11.51
CA ASP A 225 -12.11 24.73 11.71
C ASP A 225 -12.11 23.35 11.02
N GLY A 226 -11.01 22.96 10.36
CA GLY A 226 -10.88 21.73 9.60
C GLY A 226 -11.38 21.82 8.16
N SER A 227 -12.00 22.92 7.75
CA SER A 227 -12.26 23.16 6.33
C SER A 227 -10.95 23.37 5.57
N VAL A 228 -11.00 23.33 4.24
CA VAL A 228 -9.80 23.49 3.42
C VAL A 228 -9.95 24.60 2.39
N LYS A 229 -8.79 25.12 1.94
CA LYS A 229 -8.69 26.09 0.84
C LYS A 229 -7.56 25.68 -0.11
N ASN A 230 -7.43 26.45 -1.20
CA ASN A 230 -6.28 26.38 -2.11
C ASN A 230 -6.01 24.95 -2.63
N ARG A 231 -7.06 24.28 -3.14
CA ARG A 231 -6.90 23.01 -3.86
C ARG A 231 -5.89 23.18 -5.00
N ARG A 232 -4.86 22.36 -5.01
CA ARG A 232 -3.77 22.43 -5.99
C ARG A 232 -3.15 21.07 -6.27
N PRO A 233 -2.51 20.84 -7.43
CA PRO A 233 -1.62 19.72 -7.62
C PRO A 233 -0.49 19.74 -6.59
N PHE A 234 -0.19 18.56 -6.00
CA PHE A 234 0.97 18.35 -5.16
C PHE A 234 2.07 17.64 -5.95
N VAL A 235 1.79 16.45 -6.48
CA VAL A 235 2.71 15.70 -7.32
C VAL A 235 1.97 15.06 -8.49
N LYS A 236 2.71 14.77 -9.56
CA LYS A 236 2.29 13.87 -10.63
C LYS A 236 3.00 12.53 -10.44
N LEU A 237 2.24 11.46 -10.35
CA LEU A 237 2.74 10.09 -10.29
C LEU A 237 3.51 9.74 -11.56
N ARG A 238 4.54 8.92 -11.43
CA ARG A 238 5.48 8.60 -12.51
C ARG A 238 5.34 7.18 -12.99
N ASP A 239 5.76 6.96 -14.22
CA ASP A 239 5.90 5.63 -14.82
C ASP A 239 4.59 4.82 -14.85
N ILE A 240 3.44 5.50 -14.75
CA ILE A 240 2.14 4.86 -14.88
C ILE A 240 1.98 4.40 -16.34
N PRO A 241 1.66 3.12 -16.60
CA PRO A 241 1.48 2.64 -17.95
C PRO A 241 0.38 3.39 -18.69
N VAL A 242 0.64 3.76 -19.94
CA VAL A 242 -0.31 4.50 -20.76
C VAL A 242 -1.64 3.76 -20.86
N GLY A 243 -2.75 4.45 -20.60
CA GLY A 243 -4.10 3.88 -20.62
C GLY A 243 -4.49 3.10 -19.36
N SER A 244 -3.62 3.05 -18.34
CA SER A 244 -3.94 2.45 -17.04
C SER A 244 -4.40 3.50 -16.04
N GLU A 245 -5.24 3.11 -15.07
CA GLU A 245 -5.41 3.86 -13.83
C GLU A 245 -4.06 3.92 -13.10
N SER A 246 -3.80 4.99 -12.35
CA SER A 246 -2.58 5.10 -11.52
C SER A 246 -2.53 4.02 -10.44
N GLY A 247 -3.71 3.56 -10.02
CA GLY A 247 -3.87 2.67 -8.88
C GLY A 247 -3.31 3.29 -7.60
N ALA A 248 -3.26 4.64 -7.53
CA ALA A 248 -2.97 5.32 -6.27
C ALA A 248 -4.00 4.88 -5.24
N ASP A 249 -3.49 4.44 -4.09
CA ASP A 249 -4.27 3.79 -3.05
C ASP A 249 -3.88 4.40 -1.70
N GLY A 250 -3.54 3.65 -0.70
CA GLY A 250 -3.14 4.24 0.56
C GLY A 250 -1.77 4.93 0.54
N MET A 251 -1.53 5.80 1.51
CA MET A 251 -0.27 6.52 1.64
C MET A 251 0.20 6.62 3.08
N ALA A 252 1.52 6.73 3.26
CA ALA A 252 2.16 7.04 4.51
C ALA A 252 2.94 8.35 4.42
N LEU A 253 3.24 8.93 5.57
CA LEU A 253 4.08 10.12 5.69
C LEU A 253 5.21 9.83 6.69
N ASP A 254 6.40 10.36 6.46
CA ASP A 254 7.47 10.30 7.44
C ASP A 254 7.64 11.62 8.23
N ARG A 255 8.57 11.62 9.18
CA ARG A 255 8.84 12.80 10.03
C ARG A 255 9.35 14.03 9.27
N GLU A 256 9.78 13.87 8.02
CA GLU A 256 10.29 14.95 7.17
C GLU A 256 9.27 15.34 6.08
N ASP A 257 7.99 14.96 6.30
CA ASP A 257 6.88 15.18 5.35
C ASP A 257 7.12 14.56 3.97
N ARG A 258 7.99 13.53 3.86
CA ARG A 258 8.05 12.74 2.63
C ARG A 258 6.83 11.84 2.55
N VAL A 259 6.19 11.82 1.39
CA VAL A 259 4.96 11.06 1.15
C VAL A 259 5.28 9.79 0.38
N PHE A 260 4.76 8.68 0.87
CA PHE A 260 4.90 7.33 0.32
C PHE A 260 3.53 6.92 -0.22
N ILE A 261 3.36 6.87 -1.55
CA ILE A 261 2.08 6.63 -2.20
C ILE A 261 2.12 5.28 -2.90
N THR A 262 1.25 4.37 -2.53
CA THR A 262 1.11 3.09 -3.24
C THR A 262 0.48 3.32 -4.62
N THR A 263 1.00 2.65 -5.64
CA THR A 263 0.56 2.75 -7.03
C THR A 263 0.70 1.41 -7.74
N VAL A 264 0.23 1.31 -8.98
CA VAL A 264 0.43 0.09 -9.81
C VAL A 264 1.89 -0.24 -10.07
N VAL A 265 2.80 0.74 -9.97
CA VAL A 265 4.24 0.53 -10.23
C VAL A 265 5.09 0.34 -8.97
N GLY A 266 4.48 0.42 -7.79
CA GLY A 266 5.13 0.33 -6.49
C GLY A 266 4.81 1.53 -5.61
N ILE A 267 5.52 1.68 -4.49
CA ILE A 267 5.34 2.80 -3.57
C ILE A 267 6.24 3.94 -4.02
N GLN A 268 5.66 5.00 -4.58
CA GLN A 268 6.40 6.18 -5.01
C GLN A 268 6.65 7.11 -3.83
N VAL A 269 7.87 7.58 -3.71
CA VAL A 269 8.31 8.45 -2.61
C VAL A 269 8.60 9.83 -3.16
N PHE A 270 8.01 10.84 -2.53
CA PHE A 270 8.21 12.25 -2.85
C PHE A 270 8.64 13.01 -1.60
N ASP A 271 9.46 14.04 -1.76
CA ASP A 271 9.80 14.92 -0.65
C ASP A 271 8.64 15.90 -0.32
N ALA A 272 8.80 16.67 0.75
CA ALA A 272 7.81 17.65 1.20
C ALA A 272 7.47 18.74 0.15
N LYS A 273 8.32 18.91 -0.87
CA LYS A 273 8.11 19.85 -1.97
C LYS A 273 7.56 19.20 -3.24
N GLY A 274 7.34 17.89 -3.21
CA GLY A 274 6.83 17.10 -4.34
C GLY A 274 7.92 16.63 -5.30
N ALA A 275 9.22 16.73 -4.96
CA ALA A 275 10.27 16.14 -5.77
C ALA A 275 10.27 14.61 -5.62
N TYR A 276 10.28 13.90 -6.73
CA TYR A 276 10.33 12.43 -6.75
C TYR A 276 11.70 11.94 -6.28
N LEU A 277 11.71 11.02 -5.32
CA LEU A 277 12.92 10.45 -4.73
C LEU A 277 13.19 9.02 -5.21
N GLY A 278 12.16 8.25 -5.53
CA GLY A 278 12.30 6.87 -5.98
C GLY A 278 11.03 6.04 -5.79
N THR A 279 11.09 4.76 -6.17
CA THR A 279 9.99 3.80 -5.99
C THR A 279 10.46 2.57 -5.23
N ILE A 280 9.75 2.23 -4.15
CA ILE A 280 9.93 0.98 -3.40
C ILE A 280 9.04 -0.08 -4.03
N LYS A 281 9.61 -1.23 -4.41
CA LYS A 281 8.86 -2.35 -5.00
C LYS A 281 8.73 -3.46 -3.99
N ALA A 282 7.51 -3.79 -3.59
CA ALA A 282 7.20 -5.00 -2.84
C ALA A 282 7.01 -6.19 -3.78
N GLY A 283 6.96 -7.40 -3.25
CA GLY A 283 6.74 -8.62 -4.04
C GLY A 283 5.36 -8.69 -4.70
N ARG A 284 4.40 -7.87 -4.23
CA ARG A 284 3.04 -7.71 -4.77
C ARG A 284 2.71 -6.22 -4.85
N GLN A 285 1.67 -5.87 -5.62
CA GLN A 285 1.18 -4.50 -5.66
C GLN A 285 0.70 -4.07 -4.26
N GLY A 286 1.32 -3.01 -3.73
CA GLY A 286 0.89 -2.41 -2.47
C GLY A 286 -0.49 -1.77 -2.61
N ALA A 287 -1.31 -1.96 -1.59
CA ALA A 287 -2.59 -1.27 -1.43
C ALA A 287 -2.44 -0.07 -0.48
N ASN A 288 -1.72 -0.24 0.65
CA ASN A 288 -1.55 0.82 1.62
C ASN A 288 -0.22 0.66 2.39
N ALA A 289 0.20 1.67 3.15
CA ALA A 289 1.42 1.62 3.93
C ALA A 289 1.31 2.41 5.23
N ALA A 290 2.02 1.97 6.26
CA ALA A 290 2.15 2.70 7.53
C ALA A 290 3.49 2.43 8.20
N PHE A 291 4.01 3.43 8.89
CA PHE A 291 5.18 3.28 9.74
C PHE A 291 4.80 2.68 11.10
N ALA A 292 5.57 1.67 11.53
CA ALA A 292 5.47 1.07 12.85
C ALA A 292 6.84 0.59 13.35
N GLY A 293 6.84 -0.28 14.35
CA GLY A 293 8.04 -0.69 15.06
C GLY A 293 8.38 0.25 16.22
N PRO A 294 9.27 -0.17 17.14
CA PRO A 294 9.57 0.58 18.36
C PRO A 294 10.07 2.00 18.11
N ASP A 295 10.82 2.20 17.03
CA ASP A 295 11.40 3.48 16.60
C ASP A 295 10.70 4.07 15.37
N LYS A 296 9.57 3.47 14.94
CA LYS A 296 8.81 3.80 13.73
C LYS A 296 9.65 3.82 12.44
N LYS A 297 10.70 3.00 12.37
CA LYS A 297 11.56 2.86 11.18
C LYS A 297 11.18 1.71 10.26
N ILE A 298 10.13 1.00 10.58
CA ILE A 298 9.63 -0.08 9.73
C ILE A 298 8.42 0.45 8.96
N LEU A 299 8.53 0.51 7.64
CA LEU A 299 7.40 0.75 6.77
C LEU A 299 6.74 -0.60 6.47
N TYR A 300 5.54 -0.81 7.00
CA TYR A 300 4.70 -1.94 6.66
C TYR A 300 3.88 -1.60 5.43
N ILE A 301 3.69 -2.60 4.57
CA ILE A 301 3.00 -2.47 3.29
C ILE A 301 1.97 -3.59 3.23
N THR A 302 0.70 -3.23 3.20
CA THR A 302 -0.38 -4.15 2.87
C THR A 302 -0.42 -4.33 1.36
N ALA A 303 -0.38 -5.58 0.88
CA ALA A 303 -0.19 -5.86 -0.54
C ALA A 303 -0.91 -7.15 -0.93
N ARG A 304 -2.16 -7.01 -1.38
CA ARG A 304 -3.00 -8.14 -1.80
C ARG A 304 -3.12 -9.19 -0.70
N GLU A 305 -2.65 -10.41 -0.92
CA GLU A 305 -2.71 -11.54 0.01
C GLU A 305 -1.58 -11.55 1.04
N GLY A 306 -0.75 -10.50 1.10
CA GLY A 306 0.43 -10.44 1.96
C GLY A 306 0.59 -9.14 2.74
N LEU A 307 1.25 -9.25 3.88
CA LEU A 307 1.81 -8.14 4.64
C LEU A 307 3.33 -8.16 4.42
N TYR A 308 3.89 -7.04 3.99
CA TYR A 308 5.32 -6.83 3.79
C TYR A 308 5.84 -5.78 4.76
N ARG A 309 7.16 -5.75 4.96
CA ARG A 309 7.84 -4.70 5.71
C ARG A 309 9.19 -4.36 5.09
N VAL A 310 9.64 -3.15 5.29
CA VAL A 310 10.98 -2.72 4.93
C VAL A 310 11.53 -1.76 5.99
N THR A 311 12.78 -1.99 6.41
CA THR A 311 13.46 -1.08 7.33
C THR A 311 13.95 0.14 6.57
N THR A 312 13.60 1.32 7.06
CA THR A 312 13.93 2.59 6.43
C THR A 312 15.02 3.36 7.21
N LEU A 313 15.69 4.29 6.52
CA LEU A 313 16.64 5.23 7.12
C LEU A 313 15.91 6.37 7.86
N THR A 314 14.68 6.67 7.44
CA THR A 314 13.78 7.62 8.09
C THR A 314 12.88 6.94 9.10
N ARG A 315 12.01 7.69 9.74
CA ARG A 315 10.96 7.16 10.62
C ARG A 315 9.61 7.84 10.38
N GLY A 316 8.55 7.17 10.75
CA GLY A 316 7.20 7.74 10.74
C GLY A 316 7.06 8.95 11.66
N PRO A 317 5.94 9.68 11.55
CA PRO A 317 5.64 10.86 12.35
C PRO A 317 5.50 10.53 13.85
N ASP A 318 5.71 11.54 14.69
CA ASP A 318 5.57 11.36 16.15
C ASP A 318 4.10 11.29 16.59
N ARG A 319 3.16 11.74 15.75
CA ARG A 319 1.73 11.65 16.02
C ARG A 319 1.23 10.19 16.00
N LEU A 320 0.16 9.93 16.73
CA LEU A 320 -0.69 8.74 16.53
C LEU A 320 -1.65 9.02 15.37
N GLY A 321 -2.18 7.98 14.80
CA GLY A 321 -2.92 8.10 13.56
C GLY A 321 -2.04 7.64 12.40
N LYS A 322 -2.37 7.48 11.26
CA LYS A 322 -1.54 7.02 10.14
C LYS A 322 -0.14 7.64 10.06
#